data_171f1ea64c77c46a57d200388f8ba0a6
#
_entry.id   171f1ea64c77c46a57d200388f8ba0a6
#
_cell.length_a   1.000
_cell.length_b   1.000
_cell.length_c   1.000
_cell.angle_alpha   90.00
_cell.angle_beta   90.00
_cell.angle_gamma   90.00
#
_symmetry.space_group_name_H-M   'P 1'
#
loop_
_entity.id
_entity.type
_entity.pdbx_description
1 polymer ?
#
loop_
_entity_poly.entity_id
_entity_poly.type
_entity_poly.pdbx_seq_one_letter_code
_entity_poly.pdbx_strand_id
1 'polypeptide(L)'
;MEIDPNSEEVQAWQSSYLSNLIREESYSLDAKEVRTYFHFDKVQNGIFKLTENLFDVEIVPWKTETWHEDVTAWEVRENGLALGRFYLDMHPRTDKYKHAAHWTLRSGLANSEQIPLSGLATNFPKDYMEHNQVETYLHEFGHLLHNMFSGTQPWLDLTGMSMERDFVEAPSQLSLIHI
;
A
#
# COMPACT_ATOMS: atom_id res chain seq x y z
N MET A 1 -9.42 15.89 26.86
CA MET A 1 -9.39 14.65 27.66
C MET A 1 -8.24 14.83 28.64
N GLU A 2 -8.51 15.02 29.93
CA GLU A 2 -7.44 15.18 30.91
C GLU A 2 -6.85 13.82 31.27
N ILE A 3 -5.53 13.73 31.18
CA ILE A 3 -4.78 12.57 31.68
C ILE A 3 -4.60 12.78 33.17
N ASP A 4 -5.00 11.81 33.98
CA ASP A 4 -4.73 11.83 35.42
C ASP A 4 -3.21 11.72 35.64
N PRO A 5 -2.53 12.79 36.09
CA PRO A 5 -1.08 12.77 36.29
C PRO A 5 -0.64 11.84 37.44
N ASN A 6 -1.59 11.29 38.22
CA ASN A 6 -1.32 10.35 39.30
C ASN A 6 -1.57 8.89 38.90
N SER A 7 -1.91 8.62 37.62
CA SER A 7 -2.08 7.25 37.13
C SER A 7 -0.72 6.55 37.04
N GLU A 8 -0.55 5.47 37.78
CA GLU A 8 0.69 4.64 37.71
C GLU A 8 0.75 3.78 36.47
N GLU A 9 -0.36 3.60 35.71
CA GLU A 9 -0.44 2.76 34.53
C GLU A 9 -1.05 3.50 33.34
N VAL A 10 -0.38 3.42 32.18
CA VAL A 10 -0.91 3.91 30.91
C VAL A 10 -1.98 2.96 30.40
N GLN A 11 -3.20 3.45 30.22
CA GLN A 11 -4.29 2.67 29.65
C GLN A 11 -4.13 2.55 28.12
N ALA A 12 -4.59 1.44 27.53
CA ALA A 12 -4.43 1.16 26.09
C ALA A 12 -4.95 2.31 25.19
N TRP A 13 -6.05 2.96 25.57
CA TRP A 13 -6.63 4.09 24.83
C TRP A 13 -5.82 5.40 24.94
N GLN A 14 -4.90 5.51 25.90
CA GLN A 14 -4.00 6.66 26.08
C GLN A 14 -2.69 6.53 25.30
N SER A 15 -2.31 5.31 24.92
CA SER A 15 -1.01 4.99 24.32
C SER A 15 -0.69 5.85 23.11
N SER A 16 -1.59 5.93 22.13
CA SER A 16 -1.37 6.73 20.92
C SER A 16 -1.25 8.23 21.20
N TYR A 17 -2.05 8.75 22.12
CA TYR A 17 -2.00 10.15 22.51
C TYR A 17 -0.67 10.50 23.20
N LEU A 18 -0.26 9.68 24.17
CA LEU A 18 1.01 9.88 24.88
C LEU A 18 2.22 9.73 23.96
N SER A 19 2.18 8.77 23.06
CA SER A 19 3.24 8.61 22.04
C SER A 19 3.37 9.85 21.15
N ASN A 20 2.26 10.48 20.77
CA ASN A 20 2.30 11.73 19.99
C ASN A 20 2.88 12.87 20.80
N LEU A 21 2.50 13.03 22.09
CA LEU A 21 3.09 14.06 22.97
C LEU A 21 4.60 13.89 23.12
N ILE A 22 5.08 12.66 23.32
CA ILE A 22 6.51 12.35 23.40
C ILE A 22 7.23 12.73 22.12
N ARG A 23 6.62 12.44 20.95
CA ARG A 23 7.20 12.82 19.65
C ARG A 23 7.27 14.33 19.47
N GLU A 24 6.22 15.06 19.83
CA GLU A 24 6.22 16.53 19.79
C GLU A 24 7.30 17.11 20.72
N GLU A 25 7.43 16.62 21.94
CA GLU A 25 8.39 17.11 22.93
C GLU A 25 9.83 16.74 22.55
N SER A 26 10.08 15.51 22.12
CA SER A 26 11.44 15.00 21.85
C SER A 26 12.00 15.42 20.52
N TYR A 27 11.14 15.58 19.49
CA TYR A 27 11.58 15.81 18.11
C TYR A 27 11.04 17.10 17.51
N SER A 28 10.25 17.90 18.27
CA SER A 28 9.56 19.10 17.76
C SER A 28 8.75 18.80 16.48
N LEU A 29 8.22 17.59 16.36
CA LEU A 29 7.51 17.10 15.20
C LEU A 29 6.00 17.38 15.34
N ASP A 30 5.48 18.36 14.61
CA ASP A 30 4.04 18.56 14.48
C ASP A 30 3.48 17.64 13.38
N ALA A 31 2.74 16.62 13.80
CA ALA A 31 2.10 15.68 12.87
C ALA A 31 1.14 16.38 11.89
N LYS A 32 0.53 17.53 12.28
CA LYS A 32 -0.34 18.32 11.40
C LYS A 32 0.45 19.04 10.32
N GLU A 33 1.65 19.54 10.64
CA GLU A 33 2.54 20.15 9.65
C GLU A 33 3.03 19.08 8.68
N VAL A 34 3.51 17.94 9.17
CA VAL A 34 3.98 16.81 8.34
C VAL A 34 2.90 16.34 7.38
N ARG A 35 1.65 16.25 7.82
CA ARG A 35 0.50 15.87 6.99
C ARG A 35 0.37 16.75 5.74
N THR A 36 0.72 18.03 5.79
CA THR A 36 0.58 18.96 4.66
C THR A 36 1.43 18.56 3.44
N TYR A 37 2.45 17.74 3.63
CA TYR A 37 3.30 17.23 2.54
C TYR A 37 2.69 16.01 1.83
N PHE A 38 1.75 15.29 2.46
CA PHE A 38 1.21 14.02 2.00
C PHE A 38 -0.16 14.14 1.34
N HIS A 39 -0.27 14.98 0.29
CA HIS A 39 -1.48 14.94 -0.56
C HIS A 39 -1.56 13.60 -1.28
N PHE A 40 -2.75 12.96 -1.28
CA PHE A 40 -2.95 11.61 -1.82
C PHE A 40 -2.34 11.41 -3.20
N ASP A 41 -2.66 12.28 -4.16
CA ASP A 41 -2.14 12.15 -5.54
C ASP A 41 -0.61 12.25 -5.61
N LYS A 42 0.00 13.09 -4.77
CA LYS A 42 1.47 13.22 -4.71
C LYS A 42 2.10 11.97 -4.13
N VAL A 43 1.49 11.39 -3.09
CA VAL A 43 1.94 10.13 -2.48
C VAL A 43 1.85 9.00 -3.50
N GLN A 44 0.71 8.82 -4.16
CA GLN A 44 0.53 7.79 -5.18
C GLN A 44 1.54 7.93 -6.32
N ASN A 45 1.69 9.13 -6.87
CA ASN A 45 2.66 9.40 -7.93
C ASN A 45 4.10 9.17 -7.47
N GLY A 46 4.40 9.50 -6.20
CA GLY A 46 5.70 9.24 -5.59
C GLY A 46 6.00 7.74 -5.48
N ILE A 47 5.03 6.94 -5.04
CA ILE A 47 5.13 5.47 -4.95
C ILE A 47 5.34 4.87 -6.33
N PHE A 48 4.58 5.31 -7.34
CA PHE A 48 4.74 4.82 -8.72
C PHE A 48 6.13 5.13 -9.25
N LYS A 49 6.57 6.37 -9.14
CA LYS A 49 7.90 6.79 -9.58
C LYS A 49 9.04 6.07 -8.86
N LEU A 50 8.90 5.82 -7.56
CA LEU A 50 9.84 5.03 -6.78
C LEU A 50 9.93 3.60 -7.35
N THR A 51 8.78 2.97 -7.60
CA THR A 51 8.68 1.63 -8.17
C THR A 51 9.32 1.55 -9.56
N GLU A 52 8.98 2.49 -10.43
CA GLU A 52 9.55 2.59 -11.78
C GLU A 52 11.07 2.69 -11.75
N ASN A 53 11.61 3.52 -10.86
CA ASN A 53 13.06 3.71 -10.73
C ASN A 53 13.80 2.51 -10.10
N LEU A 54 13.14 1.78 -9.16
CA LEU A 54 13.77 0.65 -8.48
C LEU A 54 13.79 -0.62 -9.33
N PHE A 55 12.75 -0.83 -10.12
CA PHE A 55 12.53 -2.08 -10.84
C PHE A 55 12.65 -1.96 -12.37
N ASP A 56 12.95 -0.76 -12.87
CA ASP A 56 13.03 -0.47 -14.32
C ASP A 56 11.76 -0.87 -15.07
N VAL A 57 10.61 -0.50 -14.52
CA VAL A 57 9.27 -0.77 -15.05
C VAL A 57 8.52 0.54 -15.31
N GLU A 58 7.43 0.46 -16.06
CA GLU A 58 6.49 1.55 -16.27
C GLU A 58 5.14 1.21 -15.64
N ILE A 59 4.49 2.16 -14.97
CA ILE A 59 3.12 2.03 -14.46
C ILE A 59 2.21 2.94 -15.26
N VAL A 60 1.36 2.36 -16.09
CA VAL A 60 0.49 3.10 -17.02
C VAL A 60 -0.99 2.85 -16.74
N PRO A 61 -1.89 3.82 -17.02
CA PRO A 61 -3.32 3.59 -16.91
C PRO A 61 -3.77 2.44 -17.82
N TRP A 62 -4.57 1.53 -17.25
CA TRP A 62 -5.20 0.44 -18.00
C TRP A 62 -6.69 0.74 -18.18
N LYS A 63 -7.12 0.88 -19.45
CA LYS A 63 -8.51 1.15 -19.78
C LYS A 63 -9.34 -0.14 -19.69
N THR A 64 -10.14 -0.24 -18.63
CA THR A 64 -11.01 -1.39 -18.35
C THR A 64 -12.25 -0.94 -17.58
N GLU A 65 -13.24 -1.81 -17.44
CA GLU A 65 -14.37 -1.59 -16.54
C GLU A 65 -13.95 -1.69 -15.08
N THR A 66 -14.54 -0.85 -14.23
CA THR A 66 -14.35 -0.84 -12.78
C THR A 66 -15.71 -0.94 -12.10
N TRP A 67 -15.73 -1.42 -10.85
CA TRP A 67 -16.97 -1.58 -10.07
C TRP A 67 -17.43 -0.29 -9.37
N HIS A 68 -16.65 0.77 -9.43
CA HIS A 68 -16.97 2.07 -8.85
C HIS A 68 -16.13 3.18 -9.51
N GLU A 69 -16.68 4.39 -9.56
CA GLU A 69 -16.03 5.56 -10.20
C GLU A 69 -14.70 5.97 -9.54
N ASP A 70 -14.54 5.73 -8.23
CA ASP A 70 -13.30 5.99 -7.48
C ASP A 70 -12.24 4.90 -7.68
N VAL A 71 -12.53 3.81 -8.38
CA VAL A 71 -11.57 2.73 -8.63
C VAL A 71 -10.78 3.04 -9.90
N THR A 72 -9.47 3.00 -9.78
CA THR A 72 -8.55 3.16 -10.91
C THR A 72 -7.88 1.84 -11.28
N ALA A 73 -7.53 1.69 -12.56
CA ALA A 73 -6.90 0.48 -13.07
C ALA A 73 -5.58 0.82 -13.76
N TRP A 74 -4.57 -0.02 -13.52
CA TRP A 74 -3.19 0.20 -13.91
C TRP A 74 -2.55 -1.06 -14.46
N GLU A 75 -1.56 -0.89 -15.31
CA GLU A 75 -0.75 -1.96 -15.88
C GLU A 75 0.73 -1.68 -15.61
N VAL A 76 1.43 -2.68 -15.08
CA VAL A 76 2.89 -2.67 -14.97
C VAL A 76 3.48 -3.25 -16.25
N ARG A 77 4.44 -2.54 -16.83
CA ARG A 77 5.14 -2.95 -18.04
C ARG A 77 6.64 -3.05 -17.79
N GLU A 78 7.24 -4.08 -18.36
CA GLU A 78 8.68 -4.24 -18.46
C GLU A 78 9.05 -4.36 -19.94
N ASN A 79 9.97 -3.52 -20.43
CA ASN A 79 10.37 -3.49 -21.84
C ASN A 79 9.17 -3.39 -22.83
N GLY A 80 8.13 -2.65 -22.47
CA GLY A 80 6.91 -2.46 -23.25
C GLY A 80 5.91 -3.62 -23.21
N LEU A 81 6.21 -4.72 -22.51
CA LEU A 81 5.33 -5.87 -22.34
C LEU A 81 4.60 -5.80 -21.00
N ALA A 82 3.32 -6.16 -20.97
CA ALA A 82 2.53 -6.18 -19.75
C ALA A 82 3.05 -7.29 -18.81
N LEU A 83 3.58 -6.91 -17.67
CA LEU A 83 4.02 -7.80 -16.59
C LEU A 83 2.85 -8.22 -15.70
N GLY A 84 1.93 -7.29 -15.40
CA GLY A 84 0.77 -7.52 -14.55
C GLY A 84 -0.18 -6.32 -14.54
N ARG A 85 -1.37 -6.51 -13.95
CA ARG A 85 -2.41 -5.48 -13.86
C ARG A 85 -2.96 -5.38 -12.45
N PHE A 86 -3.45 -4.19 -12.08
CA PHE A 86 -4.03 -4.02 -10.77
C PHE A 86 -5.10 -2.94 -10.74
N TYR A 87 -6.00 -3.09 -9.77
CA TYR A 87 -6.99 -2.09 -9.40
C TYR A 87 -6.61 -1.43 -8.08
N LEU A 88 -6.81 -0.12 -8.00
CA LEU A 88 -6.70 0.66 -6.78
C LEU A 88 -8.08 1.15 -6.36
N ASP A 89 -8.56 0.62 -5.25
CA ASP A 89 -9.79 1.01 -4.56
C ASP A 89 -9.42 1.71 -3.25
N MET A 90 -9.08 3.00 -3.32
CA MET A 90 -8.29 3.67 -2.29
C MET A 90 -9.14 4.44 -1.26
N HIS A 91 -10.36 4.84 -1.61
CA HIS A 91 -11.13 5.78 -0.80
C HIS A 91 -12.29 5.13 -0.05
N PRO A 92 -12.68 5.68 1.13
CA PRO A 92 -13.79 5.14 1.90
C PRO A 92 -15.13 5.40 1.20
N ARG A 93 -16.06 4.44 1.32
CA ARG A 93 -17.47 4.58 0.95
C ARG A 93 -18.35 3.64 1.76
N THR A 94 -19.67 3.79 1.65
CA THR A 94 -20.64 2.91 2.29
C THR A 94 -20.43 1.47 1.82
N ASP A 95 -20.55 0.51 2.73
CA ASP A 95 -20.46 -0.94 2.51
C ASP A 95 -19.12 -1.45 1.97
N LYS A 96 -18.09 -0.61 1.93
CA LYS A 96 -16.73 -1.03 1.58
C LYS A 96 -16.02 -1.68 2.77
N TYR A 97 -15.10 -2.62 2.48
CA TYR A 97 -14.14 -3.17 3.43
C TYR A 97 -13.36 -2.05 4.14
N LYS A 98 -13.29 -2.12 5.48
CA LYS A 98 -12.82 -0.99 6.31
C LYS A 98 -11.33 -0.99 6.61
N HIS A 99 -10.60 -2.05 6.25
CA HIS A 99 -9.15 -2.15 6.44
C HIS A 99 -8.41 -1.96 5.12
N ALA A 100 -7.07 -1.82 5.20
CA ALA A 100 -6.20 -1.92 4.05
C ALA A 100 -5.89 -3.40 3.78
N ALA A 101 -5.84 -3.79 2.51
CA ALA A 101 -5.42 -5.12 2.10
C ALA A 101 -5.11 -5.19 0.60
N HIS A 102 -4.11 -6.00 0.28
CA HIS A 102 -3.86 -6.51 -1.06
C HIS A 102 -4.64 -7.81 -1.29
N TRP A 103 -5.15 -8.00 -2.50
CA TRP A 103 -5.87 -9.19 -2.94
C TRP A 103 -5.32 -9.70 -4.27
N THR A 104 -4.89 -10.95 -4.31
CA THR A 104 -4.61 -11.62 -5.58
C THR A 104 -5.94 -12.00 -6.23
N LEU A 105 -6.29 -11.35 -7.33
CA LEU A 105 -7.50 -11.64 -8.11
C LEU A 105 -7.26 -12.75 -9.13
N ARG A 106 -6.05 -12.83 -9.67
CA ARG A 106 -5.59 -13.86 -10.56
C ARG A 106 -4.08 -14.00 -10.45
N SER A 107 -3.57 -15.20 -10.26
CA SER A 107 -2.13 -15.48 -10.28
C SER A 107 -1.60 -15.43 -11.71
N GLY A 108 -0.33 -15.08 -11.87
CA GLY A 108 0.37 -15.21 -13.14
C GLY A 108 0.73 -16.67 -13.43
N LEU A 109 0.93 -17.03 -14.69
CA LEU A 109 1.38 -18.37 -15.09
C LEU A 109 2.07 -18.29 -16.45
N ALA A 110 3.40 -18.43 -16.46
CA ALA A 110 4.21 -18.26 -17.67
C ALA A 110 3.81 -19.19 -18.82
N ASN A 111 3.50 -20.45 -18.51
CA ASN A 111 3.15 -21.47 -19.52
C ASN A 111 1.82 -21.19 -20.26
N SER A 112 0.98 -20.31 -19.74
CA SER A 112 -0.31 -19.94 -20.35
C SER A 112 -0.37 -18.48 -20.78
N GLU A 113 0.75 -17.75 -20.73
CA GLU A 113 0.79 -16.30 -20.97
C GLU A 113 -0.17 -15.50 -20.07
N GLN A 114 -0.54 -16.07 -18.93
CA GLN A 114 -1.44 -15.45 -17.98
C GLN A 114 -0.68 -14.51 -17.07
N ILE A 115 -0.91 -13.20 -17.23
CA ILE A 115 -0.33 -12.19 -16.35
C ILE A 115 -1.14 -12.06 -15.04
N PRO A 116 -0.48 -11.73 -13.90
CA PRO A 116 -1.14 -11.54 -12.63
C PRO A 116 -2.11 -10.36 -12.65
N LEU A 117 -3.14 -10.45 -11.82
CA LEU A 117 -4.10 -9.39 -11.56
C LEU A 117 -4.30 -9.24 -10.06
N SER A 118 -4.15 -8.02 -9.57
CA SER A 118 -4.31 -7.68 -8.15
C SER A 118 -5.39 -6.63 -7.92
N GLY A 119 -5.88 -6.57 -6.70
CA GLY A 119 -6.66 -5.45 -6.17
C GLY A 119 -6.03 -4.96 -4.87
N LEU A 120 -5.93 -3.65 -4.72
CA LEU A 120 -5.55 -3.00 -3.47
C LEU A 120 -6.74 -2.20 -2.95
N ALA A 121 -7.23 -2.54 -1.77
CA ALA A 121 -8.31 -1.82 -1.11
C ALA A 121 -7.79 -1.13 0.15
N THR A 122 -8.08 0.17 0.29
CA THR A 122 -7.75 0.97 1.46
C THR A 122 -8.90 1.92 1.80
N ASN A 123 -8.74 2.80 2.77
CA ASN A 123 -9.72 3.82 3.10
C ASN A 123 -9.04 5.18 3.38
N PHE A 124 -8.17 5.60 2.48
CA PHE A 124 -7.44 6.86 2.60
C PHE A 124 -8.30 8.05 2.20
N PRO A 125 -8.12 9.22 2.83
CA PRO A 125 -8.76 10.47 2.41
C PRO A 125 -8.34 10.85 0.98
N LYS A 126 -9.19 11.60 0.27
CA LYS A 126 -8.88 12.09 -1.08
C LYS A 126 -7.89 13.26 -1.06
N ASP A 127 -7.76 13.92 0.08
CA ASP A 127 -6.91 15.11 0.25
C ASP A 127 -5.55 14.75 0.88
N TYR A 128 -5.40 14.99 2.18
CA TYR A 128 -4.14 14.81 2.88
C TYR A 128 -4.16 13.55 3.75
N MET A 129 -3.10 12.76 3.64
CA MET A 129 -2.88 11.53 4.38
C MET A 129 -2.09 11.79 5.67
N GLU A 130 -2.32 10.96 6.68
CA GLU A 130 -1.45 10.85 7.85
C GLU A 130 -0.19 10.05 7.46
N HIS A 131 0.94 10.25 8.16
CA HIS A 131 2.18 9.51 7.89
C HIS A 131 1.99 7.98 7.94
N ASN A 132 1.28 7.47 8.94
CA ASN A 132 0.97 6.05 9.07
C ASN A 132 0.11 5.51 7.91
N GLN A 133 -0.68 6.36 7.24
CA GLN A 133 -1.43 5.95 6.04
C GLN A 133 -0.51 5.83 4.82
N VAL A 134 0.54 6.65 4.74
CA VAL A 134 1.59 6.51 3.71
C VAL A 134 2.37 5.22 3.92
N GLU A 135 2.75 4.91 5.17
CA GLU A 135 3.38 3.62 5.54
C GLU A 135 2.49 2.44 5.14
N THR A 136 1.19 2.49 5.50
CA THR A 136 0.23 1.46 5.12
C THR A 136 0.13 1.30 3.60
N TYR A 137 0.11 2.41 2.85
CA TYR A 137 0.05 2.35 1.38
C TYR A 137 1.27 1.65 0.80
N LEU A 138 2.47 2.02 1.23
CA LEU A 138 3.71 1.39 0.78
C LEU A 138 3.77 -0.09 1.14
N HIS A 139 3.33 -0.45 2.35
CA HIS A 139 3.25 -1.84 2.81
C HIS A 139 2.36 -2.69 1.89
N GLU A 140 1.12 -2.29 1.70
CA GLU A 140 0.17 -3.02 0.85
C GLU A 140 0.57 -3.01 -0.63
N PHE A 141 1.19 -1.91 -1.09
CA PHE A 141 1.73 -1.83 -2.44
C PHE A 141 2.94 -2.75 -2.62
N GLY A 142 3.72 -2.98 -1.58
CA GLY A 142 4.80 -3.98 -1.55
C GLY A 142 4.27 -5.40 -1.80
N HIS A 143 3.16 -5.78 -1.17
CA HIS A 143 2.47 -7.05 -1.45
C HIS A 143 1.97 -7.12 -2.89
N LEU A 144 1.40 -6.03 -3.40
CA LEU A 144 0.95 -5.95 -4.78
C LEU A 144 2.10 -6.18 -5.77
N LEU A 145 3.23 -5.50 -5.59
CA LEU A 145 4.42 -5.67 -6.43
C LEU A 145 4.96 -7.10 -6.36
N HIS A 146 4.99 -7.68 -5.16
CA HIS A 146 5.39 -9.07 -4.98
C HIS A 146 4.53 -10.01 -5.85
N ASN A 147 3.20 -9.84 -5.85
CA ASN A 147 2.32 -10.61 -6.72
C ASN A 147 2.58 -10.37 -8.20
N MET A 148 2.88 -9.11 -8.61
CA MET A 148 3.21 -8.79 -10.01
C MET A 148 4.48 -9.49 -10.47
N PHE A 149 5.57 -9.35 -9.72
CA PHE A 149 6.88 -9.89 -10.11
C PHE A 149 6.99 -11.41 -9.99
N SER A 150 6.20 -12.05 -9.12
CA SER A 150 6.14 -13.50 -9.00
C SER A 150 5.36 -14.19 -10.13
N GLY A 151 4.65 -13.42 -10.96
CA GLY A 151 3.75 -13.95 -12.01
C GLY A 151 4.40 -14.68 -13.17
N THR A 152 5.73 -14.70 -13.27
CA THR A 152 6.50 -15.31 -14.38
C THR A 152 6.89 -16.77 -14.12
N GLN A 153 6.38 -17.41 -13.07
CA GLN A 153 6.71 -18.78 -12.73
C GLN A 153 5.90 -19.79 -13.57
N PRO A 154 6.49 -20.96 -13.90
CA PRO A 154 5.79 -21.98 -14.68
C PRO A 154 4.77 -22.81 -13.89
N TRP A 155 4.80 -22.72 -12.56
CA TRP A 155 3.92 -23.45 -11.66
C TRP A 155 3.08 -22.51 -10.80
N LEU A 156 1.79 -22.77 -10.74
CA LEU A 156 0.84 -21.90 -10.04
C LEU A 156 1.17 -21.73 -8.55
N ASP A 157 1.61 -22.81 -7.89
CA ASP A 157 1.96 -22.80 -6.47
C ASP A 157 3.22 -21.96 -6.14
N LEU A 158 3.99 -21.58 -7.15
CA LEU A 158 5.18 -20.72 -7.03
C LEU A 158 4.89 -19.25 -7.38
N THR A 159 3.64 -18.92 -7.71
CA THR A 159 3.24 -17.57 -8.09
C THR A 159 2.43 -16.88 -7.00
N GLY A 160 2.41 -15.55 -7.04
CA GLY A 160 1.62 -14.75 -6.11
C GLY A 160 2.20 -14.72 -4.70
N MET A 161 1.33 -14.83 -3.70
CA MET A 161 1.65 -14.74 -2.28
C MET A 161 1.71 -16.13 -1.59
N SER A 162 1.90 -17.20 -2.36
CA SER A 162 1.97 -18.59 -1.85
C SER A 162 3.34 -18.88 -1.24
N MET A 163 3.61 -18.33 -0.06
CA MET A 163 4.88 -18.53 0.66
C MET A 163 4.65 -18.76 2.15
N GLU A 164 5.71 -19.14 2.85
CA GLU A 164 5.72 -19.28 4.30
C GLU A 164 5.38 -17.95 4.98
N ARG A 165 4.64 -18.02 6.10
CA ARG A 165 4.14 -16.85 6.83
C ARG A 165 5.23 -15.95 7.39
N ASP A 166 6.38 -16.51 7.70
CA ASP A 166 7.56 -15.80 8.21
C ASP A 166 8.27 -14.97 7.12
N PHE A 167 7.99 -15.24 5.85
CA PHE A 167 8.57 -14.50 4.72
C PHE A 167 7.57 -13.55 4.03
N VAL A 168 6.26 -13.77 4.17
CA VAL A 168 5.24 -13.01 3.44
C VAL A 168 5.33 -11.49 3.64
N GLU A 169 5.76 -11.06 4.84
CA GLU A 169 5.90 -9.64 5.19
C GLU A 169 7.27 -9.04 4.80
N ALA A 170 8.25 -9.85 4.39
CA ALA A 170 9.58 -9.32 4.09
C ALA A 170 9.58 -8.34 2.91
N PRO A 171 8.96 -8.61 1.75
CA PRO A 171 8.91 -7.64 0.64
C PRO A 171 8.12 -6.37 0.96
N SER A 172 7.01 -6.49 1.70
CA SER A 172 6.20 -5.34 2.10
C SER A 172 6.91 -4.44 3.11
N GLN A 173 7.66 -5.01 4.06
CA GLN A 173 8.47 -4.27 5.01
C GLN A 173 9.68 -3.60 4.36
N LEU A 174 10.33 -4.25 3.37
CA LEU A 174 11.43 -3.64 2.62
C LEU A 174 11.02 -2.38 1.87
N SER A 175 9.78 -2.28 1.43
CA SER A 175 9.28 -1.06 0.77
C SER A 175 9.25 0.15 1.72
N LEU A 176 9.15 -0.07 3.04
CA LEU A 176 9.11 0.99 4.06
C LEU A 176 10.48 1.62 4.35
N ILE A 177 11.60 0.99 3.99
CA ILE A 177 12.94 1.58 4.21
C ILE A 177 13.21 2.81 3.33
N HIS A 178 12.33 3.10 2.38
CA HIS A 178 12.45 4.24 1.47
C HIS A 178 11.64 5.47 1.91
N ILE A 179 11.02 5.45 3.12
CA ILE A 179 10.27 6.58 3.68
C ILE A 179 11.14 7.41 4.60
#